data_7b7c294a899808485261a0b28916168b
#
_entry.id   7b7c294a899808485261a0b28916168b
#
_cell.length_a   1.000
_cell.length_b   1.000
_cell.length_c   1.000
_cell.angle_alpha   90.00
_cell.angle_beta   90.00
_cell.angle_gamma   90.00
#
_symmetry.space_group_name_H-M   'P 1'
#
loop_
_entity.id
_entity.type
_entity.pdbx_description
1 polymer ?
#
loop_
_entity_poly.entity_id
_entity_poly.type
_entity_poly.pdbx_seq_one_letter_code
_entity_poly.pdbx_strand_id
1 'polypeptide(L)'
;MDRAVDLINERIDVALRVRLKLDTDTSLTMRTVAHSRRILLASPILANDLRSQDITALASLPSLSTSDEDREITWTLEGPNGEKHSHTHIPRFGCGDFIAVRDTAIAGLGVALLPDHVCAVALRSGELVRIFPDWHGEQGIVHLVFTARTGLPPLVRAWIDHLAKHFRDPRLETTTSTMN
;
A
#
# COMPACT_ATOMS: atom_id res chain seq x y z
N MET A 1 -12.85 -5.39 -5.37
CA MET A 1 -13.48 -4.45 -4.41
C MET A 1 -13.05 -4.85 -3.00
N ASP A 2 -12.29 -4.00 -2.36
CA ASP A 2 -11.78 -4.26 -0.99
C ASP A 2 -12.81 -3.73 0.02
N ARG A 3 -13.76 -4.60 0.41
CA ARG A 3 -14.79 -4.25 1.38
C ARG A 3 -14.41 -4.72 2.79
N ALA A 4 -14.90 -3.99 3.78
CA ALA A 4 -14.80 -4.46 5.17
C ALA A 4 -15.65 -5.73 5.33
N VAL A 5 -14.99 -6.84 5.70
CA VAL A 5 -15.63 -8.14 5.89
C VAL A 5 -15.98 -8.29 7.36
N ASP A 6 -17.21 -8.71 7.66
CA ASP A 6 -17.64 -9.09 8.99
C ASP A 6 -17.28 -10.57 9.25
N LEU A 7 -16.24 -10.81 10.05
CA LEU A 7 -15.73 -12.16 10.30
C LEU A 7 -16.79 -13.08 10.93
N ILE A 8 -17.62 -12.53 11.81
CA ILE A 8 -18.61 -13.32 12.56
C ILE A 8 -19.77 -13.72 11.67
N ASN A 9 -20.38 -12.76 11.00
CA ASN A 9 -21.57 -12.98 10.16
C ASN A 9 -21.22 -13.75 8.88
N GLU A 10 -20.02 -13.56 8.33
CA GLU A 10 -19.57 -14.22 7.12
C GLU A 10 -18.82 -15.53 7.39
N ARG A 11 -18.71 -15.94 8.67
CA ARG A 11 -18.04 -17.21 9.11
C ARG A 11 -16.62 -17.33 8.60
N ILE A 12 -15.85 -16.24 8.70
CA ILE A 12 -14.45 -16.19 8.30
C ILE A 12 -13.57 -16.39 9.53
N ASP A 13 -12.73 -17.41 9.52
CA ASP A 13 -11.84 -17.73 10.63
C ASP A 13 -10.70 -16.74 10.78
N VAL A 14 -10.12 -16.25 9.66
CA VAL A 14 -8.98 -15.35 9.64
C VAL A 14 -9.12 -14.38 8.47
N ALA A 15 -8.93 -13.09 8.70
CA ALA A 15 -8.83 -12.07 7.66
C ALA A 15 -7.46 -11.38 7.73
N LEU A 16 -6.87 -11.10 6.57
CA LEU A 16 -5.72 -10.22 6.43
C LEU A 16 -6.24 -8.80 6.14
N ARG A 17 -5.84 -7.83 6.95
CA ARG A 17 -6.27 -6.44 6.81
C ARG A 17 -5.07 -5.50 6.82
N VAL A 18 -5.21 -4.38 6.11
CA VAL A 18 -4.29 -3.25 6.19
C VAL A 18 -5.07 -2.05 6.73
N ARG A 19 -4.59 -1.45 7.82
CA ARG A 19 -5.22 -0.30 8.47
C ARG A 19 -4.15 0.73 8.85
N LEU A 20 -4.51 2.00 8.83
CA LEU A 20 -3.64 3.08 9.34
C LEU A 20 -3.55 3.06 10.86
N LYS A 21 -4.65 2.67 11.51
CA LYS A 21 -4.74 2.48 12.97
C LYS A 21 -5.43 1.15 13.26
N LEU A 22 -5.02 0.51 14.33
CA LEU A 22 -5.70 -0.70 14.79
C LEU A 22 -7.01 -0.31 15.48
N ASP A 23 -8.10 -0.93 15.05
CA ASP A 23 -9.39 -0.80 15.73
C ASP A 23 -9.35 -1.50 17.08
N THR A 24 -10.02 -0.92 18.07
CA THR A 24 -10.14 -1.47 19.42
C THR A 24 -11.37 -2.38 19.61
N ASP A 25 -11.79 -3.07 18.55
CA ASP A 25 -12.88 -4.03 18.69
C ASP A 25 -12.45 -5.19 19.59
N THR A 26 -12.99 -5.22 20.79
CA THR A 26 -12.64 -6.20 21.83
C THR A 26 -13.12 -7.62 21.52
N SER A 27 -14.01 -7.79 20.55
CA SER A 27 -14.50 -9.09 20.09
C SER A 27 -13.52 -9.82 19.18
N LEU A 28 -12.57 -9.11 18.60
CA LEU A 28 -11.58 -9.63 17.65
C LEU A 28 -10.17 -9.65 18.26
N THR A 29 -9.41 -10.65 17.89
CA THR A 29 -7.99 -10.73 18.19
C THR A 29 -7.20 -10.30 16.95
N MET A 30 -6.17 -9.48 17.17
CA MET A 30 -5.32 -8.97 16.09
C MET A 30 -3.86 -9.37 16.30
N ARG A 31 -3.19 -9.72 15.22
CA ARG A 31 -1.74 -10.00 15.19
C ARG A 31 -1.10 -9.22 14.06
N THR A 32 -0.31 -8.21 14.38
CA THR A 32 0.49 -7.49 13.40
C THR A 32 1.54 -8.43 12.79
N VAL A 33 1.63 -8.45 11.48
CA VAL A 33 2.55 -9.32 10.72
C VAL A 33 3.54 -8.51 9.88
N ALA A 34 3.15 -7.33 9.38
CA ALA A 34 4.01 -6.47 8.59
C ALA A 34 3.55 -5.01 8.62
N HIS A 35 4.30 -4.16 7.97
CA HIS A 35 3.90 -2.79 7.63
C HIS A 35 3.95 -2.64 6.11
N SER A 36 3.06 -1.83 5.56
CA SER A 36 3.01 -1.51 4.14
C SER A 36 3.13 0.00 3.98
N ARG A 37 4.06 0.44 3.14
CA ARG A 37 4.25 1.86 2.85
C ARG A 37 3.77 2.15 1.44
N ARG A 38 2.98 3.20 1.27
CA ARG A 38 2.63 3.67 -0.07
C ARG A 38 3.75 4.55 -0.59
N ILE A 39 4.18 4.30 -1.81
CA ILE A 39 5.26 5.03 -2.49
C ILE A 39 4.77 5.62 -3.82
N LEU A 40 5.37 6.74 -4.22
CA LEU A 40 5.07 7.40 -5.47
C LEU A 40 5.86 6.72 -6.61
N LEU A 41 5.15 6.35 -7.66
CA LEU A 41 5.66 5.54 -8.77
C LEU A 41 5.23 6.11 -10.11
N ALA A 42 6.11 5.98 -11.09
CA ALA A 42 5.82 6.30 -12.48
C ALA A 42 6.59 5.38 -13.42
N SER A 43 6.18 5.33 -14.69
CA SER A 43 7.03 4.73 -15.74
C SER A 43 8.32 5.52 -15.90
N PRO A 44 9.43 4.90 -16.37
CA PRO A 44 10.70 5.59 -16.60
C PRO A 44 10.58 6.81 -17.52
N ILE A 45 9.70 6.74 -18.51
CA ILE A 45 9.48 7.84 -19.48
C ILE A 45 8.90 9.05 -18.74
N LEU A 46 7.87 8.85 -17.92
CA LEU A 46 7.24 9.94 -17.17
C LEU A 46 8.13 10.47 -16.04
N ALA A 47 8.99 9.61 -15.50
CA ALA A 47 9.88 9.97 -14.39
C ALA A 47 11.14 10.75 -14.85
N ASN A 48 11.48 10.72 -16.14
CA ASN A 48 12.74 11.29 -16.64
C ASN A 48 12.88 12.78 -16.33
N ASP A 49 11.80 13.53 -16.45
CA ASP A 49 11.79 14.97 -16.26
C ASP A 49 11.68 15.38 -14.77
N LEU A 50 11.51 14.39 -13.85
CA LEU A 50 11.26 14.63 -12.43
C LEU A 50 12.49 14.48 -11.53
N ARG A 51 13.62 14.02 -12.06
CA ARG A 51 14.81 13.67 -11.27
C ARG A 51 15.42 14.83 -10.46
N SER A 52 15.17 16.06 -10.88
CA SER A 52 15.69 17.28 -10.24
C SER A 52 14.60 18.18 -9.67
N GLN A 53 13.36 17.72 -9.63
CA GLN A 53 12.22 18.50 -9.16
C GLN A 53 11.84 18.15 -7.73
N ASP A 54 11.23 19.08 -7.03
CA ASP A 54 10.67 18.86 -5.70
C ASP A 54 9.23 18.28 -5.77
N ILE A 55 8.65 17.98 -4.61
CA ILE A 55 7.35 17.35 -4.49
C ILE A 55 6.20 18.17 -5.10
N THR A 56 6.35 19.48 -5.23
CA THR A 56 5.32 20.37 -5.79
C THR A 56 5.07 20.11 -7.27
N ALA A 57 6.05 19.48 -7.95
CA ALA A 57 5.92 19.08 -9.36
C ALA A 57 4.80 18.05 -9.58
N LEU A 58 4.33 17.34 -8.56
CA LEU A 58 3.16 16.47 -8.65
C LEU A 58 1.94 17.19 -9.23
N ALA A 59 1.78 18.48 -8.97
CA ALA A 59 0.62 19.26 -9.45
C ALA A 59 0.52 19.33 -10.98
N SER A 60 1.61 19.13 -11.69
CA SER A 60 1.66 19.15 -13.16
C SER A 60 1.52 17.78 -13.81
N LEU A 61 1.50 16.72 -13.02
CA LEU A 61 1.52 15.35 -13.53
C LEU A 61 0.13 14.72 -13.58
N PRO A 62 -0.16 13.90 -14.60
CA PRO A 62 -1.34 13.06 -14.56
C PRO A 62 -1.23 12.07 -13.42
N SER A 63 -2.30 11.87 -12.67
CA SER A 63 -2.35 10.97 -11.52
C SER A 63 -3.31 9.80 -11.73
N LEU A 64 -3.09 8.73 -11.01
CA LEU A 64 -3.91 7.53 -10.99
C LEU A 64 -4.39 7.26 -9.57
N SER A 65 -5.67 6.84 -9.43
CA SER A 65 -6.29 6.60 -8.14
C SER A 65 -6.52 5.13 -7.86
N THR A 66 -6.48 4.78 -6.58
CA THR A 66 -6.95 3.49 -6.06
C THR A 66 -8.41 3.53 -5.59
N SER A 67 -9.14 4.61 -5.88
CA SER A 67 -10.58 4.75 -5.70
C SER A 67 -11.23 5.00 -7.05
N ASP A 68 -12.39 4.39 -7.28
CA ASP A 68 -13.26 4.59 -8.44
C ASP A 68 -14.53 5.39 -8.09
N GLU A 69 -14.70 5.71 -6.81
CA GLU A 69 -15.87 6.41 -6.29
C GLU A 69 -15.67 7.93 -6.24
N ASP A 70 -14.43 8.38 -6.01
CA ASP A 70 -14.13 9.79 -5.77
C ASP A 70 -13.64 10.48 -7.04
N ARG A 71 -14.29 11.60 -7.36
CA ARG A 71 -13.88 12.45 -8.50
C ARG A 71 -12.61 13.25 -8.18
N GLU A 72 -12.45 13.67 -6.94
CA GLU A 72 -11.28 14.42 -6.45
C GLU A 72 -10.65 13.67 -5.27
N ILE A 73 -9.35 13.53 -5.28
CA ILE A 73 -8.59 12.76 -4.31
C ILE A 73 -7.49 13.62 -3.70
N THR A 74 -7.26 13.43 -2.42
CA THR A 74 -6.13 14.05 -1.72
C THR A 74 -5.15 12.96 -1.26
N TRP A 75 -3.92 13.05 -1.72
CA TRP A 75 -2.80 12.30 -1.16
C TRP A 75 -2.16 13.08 -0.03
N THR A 76 -2.10 12.49 1.14
CA THR A 76 -1.30 13.00 2.26
C THR A 76 0.04 12.29 2.25
N LEU A 77 1.10 13.06 2.01
CA LEU A 77 2.48 12.57 1.90
C LEU A 77 3.29 13.07 3.09
N GLU A 78 4.18 12.21 3.56
CA GLU A 78 5.17 12.53 4.59
C GLU A 78 6.56 12.48 3.99
N GLY A 79 7.30 13.53 4.19
CA GLY A 79 8.64 13.76 3.66
C GLY A 79 9.71 13.71 4.73
N PRO A 80 10.92 14.17 4.42
CA PRO A 80 12.04 14.25 5.36
C PRO A 80 11.65 15.03 6.61
N ASN A 81 12.16 14.61 7.77
CA ASN A 81 11.95 15.29 9.07
C ASN A 81 10.47 15.43 9.49
N GLY A 82 9.56 14.62 8.94
CA GLY A 82 8.13 14.68 9.25
C GLY A 82 7.39 15.83 8.55
N GLU A 83 7.96 16.38 7.51
CA GLU A 83 7.28 17.33 6.63
C GLU A 83 6.03 16.68 6.03
N LYS A 84 4.97 17.48 5.83
CA LYS A 84 3.74 17.00 5.22
C LYS A 84 3.40 17.78 3.97
N HIS A 85 3.01 17.05 2.93
CA HIS A 85 2.51 17.61 1.68
C HIS A 85 1.15 17.01 1.34
N SER A 86 0.17 17.86 1.10
CA SER A 86 -1.17 17.44 0.65
C SER A 86 -1.32 17.79 -0.82
N HIS A 87 -1.57 16.76 -1.63
CA HIS A 87 -1.77 16.90 -3.07
C HIS A 87 -3.19 16.51 -3.44
N THR A 88 -4.02 17.53 -3.69
CA THR A 88 -5.41 17.33 -4.15
C THR A 88 -5.46 17.41 -5.68
N HIS A 89 -6.10 16.42 -6.30
CA HIS A 89 -6.11 16.27 -7.75
C HIS A 89 -7.32 15.48 -8.26
N ILE A 90 -7.61 15.64 -9.54
CA ILE A 90 -8.58 14.82 -10.27
C ILE A 90 -7.80 13.75 -11.03
N PRO A 91 -7.92 12.46 -10.66
CA PRO A 91 -7.16 11.41 -11.32
C PRO A 91 -7.62 11.20 -12.76
N ARG A 92 -6.68 10.89 -13.64
CA ARG A 92 -6.96 10.51 -15.04
C ARG A 92 -7.66 9.16 -15.13
N PHE A 93 -7.34 8.27 -14.19
CA PHE A 93 -7.90 6.92 -14.08
C PHE A 93 -8.05 6.56 -12.60
N GLY A 94 -9.18 5.94 -12.24
CA GLY A 94 -9.46 5.43 -10.91
C GLY A 94 -9.96 4.00 -10.98
N CYS A 95 -9.43 3.13 -10.12
CA CYS A 95 -9.85 1.73 -10.01
C CYS A 95 -9.50 1.17 -8.63
N GLY A 96 -10.45 0.48 -7.98
CA GLY A 96 -10.23 -0.16 -6.68
C GLY A 96 -9.24 -1.35 -6.71
N ASP A 97 -8.75 -1.76 -7.88
CA ASP A 97 -7.75 -2.82 -8.04
C ASP A 97 -6.35 -2.23 -8.17
N PHE A 98 -5.49 -2.48 -7.19
CA PHE A 98 -4.10 -2.01 -7.19
C PHE A 98 -3.27 -2.53 -8.37
N ILE A 99 -3.58 -3.73 -8.87
CA ILE A 99 -2.87 -4.33 -10.01
C ILE A 99 -3.20 -3.57 -11.28
N ALA A 100 -4.48 -3.24 -11.51
CA ALA A 100 -4.91 -2.45 -12.65
C ALA A 100 -4.29 -1.04 -12.62
N VAL A 101 -4.22 -0.40 -11.45
CA VAL A 101 -3.57 0.92 -11.29
C VAL A 101 -2.07 0.83 -11.55
N ARG A 102 -1.40 -0.23 -11.05
CA ARG A 102 0.03 -0.49 -11.32
C ARG A 102 0.28 -0.64 -12.81
N ASP A 103 -0.50 -1.46 -13.49
CA ASP A 103 -0.31 -1.74 -14.92
C ASP A 103 -0.59 -0.48 -15.77
N THR A 104 -1.54 0.34 -15.34
CA THR A 104 -1.80 1.66 -15.92
C THR A 104 -0.62 2.62 -15.73
N ALA A 105 0.06 2.57 -14.58
CA ALA A 105 1.28 3.34 -14.33
C ALA A 105 2.46 2.85 -15.18
N ILE A 106 2.62 1.52 -15.35
CA ILE A 106 3.62 0.91 -16.27
C ILE A 106 3.39 1.40 -17.68
N ALA A 107 2.15 1.47 -18.13
CA ALA A 107 1.78 2.00 -19.45
C ALA A 107 2.02 3.52 -19.61
N GLY A 108 2.49 4.21 -18.58
CA GLY A 108 2.87 5.63 -18.63
C GLY A 108 1.69 6.61 -18.57
N LEU A 109 0.51 6.17 -18.14
CA LEU A 109 -0.68 7.02 -18.12
C LEU A 109 -0.71 8.02 -16.96
N GLY A 110 0.12 7.82 -15.92
CA GLY A 110 0.21 8.75 -14.80
C GLY A 110 1.07 8.24 -13.65
N VAL A 111 1.17 9.08 -12.63
CA VAL A 111 1.81 8.78 -11.34
C VAL A 111 0.81 8.05 -10.45
N ALA A 112 1.26 7.04 -9.73
CA ALA A 112 0.46 6.28 -8.78
C ALA A 112 1.07 6.33 -7.37
N LEU A 113 0.21 6.35 -6.34
CA LEU A 113 0.58 6.17 -4.94
C LEU A 113 0.12 4.76 -4.51
N LEU A 114 1.02 3.79 -4.55
CA LEU A 114 0.71 2.37 -4.33
C LEU A 114 1.54 1.74 -3.22
N PRO A 115 1.02 0.68 -2.57
CA PRO A 115 1.81 -0.12 -1.65
C PRO A 115 3.05 -0.69 -2.33
N ASP A 116 4.20 -0.59 -1.68
CA ASP A 116 5.51 -1.00 -2.17
C ASP A 116 5.56 -2.48 -2.63
N HIS A 117 4.93 -3.37 -1.87
CA HIS A 117 4.87 -4.80 -2.18
C HIS A 117 4.10 -5.12 -3.48
N VAL A 118 3.09 -4.31 -3.84
CA VAL A 118 2.34 -4.46 -5.09
C VAL A 118 3.22 -4.17 -6.29
N CYS A 119 4.19 -3.27 -6.13
CA CYS A 119 5.04 -2.77 -7.19
C CYS A 119 6.45 -3.40 -7.21
N ALA A 120 6.75 -4.30 -6.27
CA ALA A 120 8.10 -4.85 -6.08
C ALA A 120 8.67 -5.52 -7.33
N VAL A 121 7.85 -6.22 -8.13
CA VAL A 121 8.31 -6.86 -9.37
C VAL A 121 8.62 -5.81 -10.42
N ALA A 122 7.72 -4.87 -10.67
CA ALA A 122 7.88 -3.81 -11.67
C ALA A 122 9.04 -2.85 -11.36
N LEU A 123 9.32 -2.61 -10.06
CA LEU A 123 10.50 -1.86 -9.64
C LEU A 123 11.79 -2.61 -9.92
N ARG A 124 11.84 -3.93 -9.67
CA ARG A 124 13.03 -4.74 -9.98
C ARG A 124 13.29 -4.91 -11.47
N SER A 125 12.24 -5.00 -12.27
CA SER A 125 12.37 -5.07 -13.75
C SER A 125 12.66 -3.71 -14.38
N GLY A 126 12.48 -2.61 -13.65
CA GLY A 126 12.63 -1.26 -14.17
C GLY A 126 11.44 -0.76 -14.99
N GLU A 127 10.31 -1.49 -15.00
CA GLU A 127 9.07 -1.05 -15.64
C GLU A 127 8.44 0.13 -14.88
N LEU A 128 8.66 0.19 -13.58
CA LEU A 128 8.34 1.35 -12.74
C LEU A 128 9.59 1.84 -12.03
N VAL A 129 9.62 3.14 -11.76
CA VAL A 129 10.62 3.78 -10.92
C VAL A 129 9.96 4.56 -9.82
N ARG A 130 10.60 4.62 -8.66
CA ARG A 130 10.16 5.46 -7.56
C ARG A 130 10.52 6.91 -7.87
N ILE A 131 9.54 7.78 -7.80
CA ILE A 131 9.71 9.22 -7.90
C ILE A 131 9.59 9.83 -6.51
N PHE A 132 10.25 10.97 -6.28
CA PHE A 132 10.30 11.62 -4.96
C PHE A 132 10.61 10.63 -3.82
N PRO A 133 11.78 10.01 -3.83
CA PRO A 133 12.07 8.85 -2.96
C PRO A 133 12.02 9.17 -1.46
N ASP A 134 12.17 10.43 -1.07
CA ASP A 134 12.10 10.88 0.31
C ASP A 134 10.66 11.09 0.80
N TRP A 135 9.67 11.00 -0.11
CA TRP A 135 8.27 11.15 0.18
C TRP A 135 7.51 9.82 0.09
N HIS A 136 6.56 9.65 0.97
CA HIS A 136 5.71 8.45 1.01
C HIS A 136 4.32 8.78 1.54
N GLY A 137 3.34 7.97 1.22
CA GLY A 137 2.03 7.99 1.84
C GLY A 137 2.04 7.40 3.26
N GLU A 138 0.92 7.48 3.93
CA GLU A 138 0.76 6.93 5.27
C GLU A 138 1.12 5.43 5.32
N GLN A 139 1.77 5.04 6.42
CA GLN A 139 2.15 3.66 6.65
C GLN A 139 0.96 2.85 7.17
N GLY A 140 0.62 1.79 6.45
CA GLY A 140 -0.40 0.83 6.87
C GLY A 140 0.18 -0.28 7.74
N ILE A 141 -0.59 -0.71 8.72
CA ILE A 141 -0.29 -1.88 9.56
C ILE A 141 -0.99 -3.08 8.93
N VAL A 142 -0.20 -4.08 8.50
CA VAL A 142 -0.71 -5.36 7.99
C VAL A 142 -0.93 -6.28 9.18
N HIS A 143 -2.16 -6.73 9.38
CA HIS A 143 -2.50 -7.57 10.52
C HIS A 143 -3.49 -8.67 10.17
N LEU A 144 -3.34 -9.79 10.87
CA LEU A 144 -4.30 -10.86 10.87
C LEU A 144 -5.37 -10.56 11.93
N VAL A 145 -6.63 -10.76 11.58
CA VAL A 145 -7.78 -10.59 12.45
C VAL A 145 -8.53 -11.91 12.53
N PHE A 146 -8.88 -12.34 13.73
CA PHE A 146 -9.59 -13.59 13.99
C PHE A 146 -10.46 -13.50 15.24
N THR A 147 -11.49 -14.35 15.34
CA THR A 147 -12.60 -14.20 16.32
C THR A 147 -12.33 -14.76 17.71
N ALA A 148 -11.30 -15.59 17.92
CA ALA A 148 -11.16 -16.29 19.19
C ALA A 148 -9.82 -16.04 19.88
N ARG A 149 -9.87 -15.69 21.18
CA ARG A 149 -8.69 -15.68 22.06
C ARG A 149 -8.36 -17.09 22.58
N THR A 150 -9.38 -17.93 22.74
CA THR A 150 -9.26 -19.31 23.23
C THR A 150 -10.06 -20.23 22.31
N GLY A 151 -9.55 -21.46 22.10
CA GLY A 151 -10.29 -22.49 21.35
C GLY A 151 -10.16 -22.41 19.83
N LEU A 152 -9.18 -21.70 19.29
CA LEU A 152 -8.90 -21.75 17.84
C LEU A 152 -8.65 -23.17 17.39
N PRO A 153 -9.32 -23.63 16.30
CA PRO A 153 -9.02 -24.92 15.69
C PRO A 153 -7.52 -25.04 15.37
N PRO A 154 -6.90 -26.21 15.54
CA PRO A 154 -5.47 -26.40 15.31
C PRO A 154 -5.03 -25.95 13.91
N LEU A 155 -5.85 -26.19 12.89
CA LEU A 155 -5.57 -25.79 11.51
C LEU A 155 -5.53 -24.25 11.36
N VAL A 156 -6.47 -23.54 11.97
CA VAL A 156 -6.53 -22.07 11.94
C VAL A 156 -5.30 -21.48 12.64
N ARG A 157 -4.91 -22.05 13.79
CA ARG A 157 -3.68 -21.64 14.50
C ARG A 157 -2.45 -21.86 13.65
N ALA A 158 -2.31 -23.03 13.05
CA ALA A 158 -1.18 -23.35 12.17
C ALA A 158 -1.11 -22.40 10.97
N TRP A 159 -2.26 -22.01 10.41
CA TRP A 159 -2.35 -21.06 9.31
C TRP A 159 -1.91 -19.65 9.74
N ILE A 160 -2.38 -19.17 10.89
CA ILE A 160 -1.96 -17.87 11.45
C ILE A 160 -0.44 -17.84 11.68
N ASP A 161 0.14 -18.91 12.24
CA ASP A 161 1.57 -18.99 12.50
C ASP A 161 2.38 -19.07 11.21
N HIS A 162 1.88 -19.80 10.22
CA HIS A 162 2.48 -19.87 8.89
C HIS A 162 2.53 -18.51 8.21
N LEU A 163 1.40 -17.79 8.15
CA LEU A 163 1.34 -16.44 7.59
C LEU A 163 2.28 -15.48 8.33
N ALA A 164 2.23 -15.46 9.66
CA ALA A 164 3.09 -14.58 10.45
C ALA A 164 4.59 -14.85 10.27
N LYS A 165 4.97 -16.11 10.01
CA LYS A 165 6.35 -16.47 9.67
C LYS A 165 6.74 -15.97 8.29
N HIS A 166 5.86 -16.12 7.30
CA HIS A 166 6.14 -15.72 5.91
C HIS A 166 6.22 -14.20 5.75
N PHE A 167 5.35 -13.45 6.43
CA PHE A 167 5.42 -11.97 6.42
C PHE A 167 6.69 -11.42 7.07
N ARG A 168 7.39 -12.20 7.90
CA ARG A 168 8.69 -11.84 8.50
C ARG A 168 9.89 -12.28 7.68
N ASP A 169 9.69 -12.91 6.52
CA ASP A 169 10.80 -13.34 5.66
C ASP A 169 11.45 -12.10 5.02
N PRO A 170 12.74 -11.82 5.30
CA PRO A 170 13.44 -10.65 4.74
C PRO A 170 13.47 -10.63 3.20
N ARG A 171 13.26 -11.77 2.56
CA ARG A 171 13.16 -11.87 1.10
C ARG A 171 11.90 -11.23 0.54
N LEU A 172 10.88 -11.01 1.39
CA LEU A 172 9.65 -10.29 1.06
C LEU A 172 9.72 -8.82 1.51
N GLU A 173 10.65 -8.48 2.41
CA GLU A 173 10.93 -7.11 2.86
C GLU A 173 11.85 -6.35 1.90
N THR A 174 11.93 -6.78 0.64
CA THR A 174 12.84 -6.20 -0.33
C THR A 174 12.56 -4.71 -0.54
N THR A 175 13.54 -3.93 -0.14
CA THR A 175 13.86 -2.57 -0.56
C THR A 175 13.41 -1.44 0.36
N THR A 176 13.87 -1.44 1.61
CA THR A 176 13.93 -0.20 2.36
C THR A 176 15.29 -0.02 3.06
N SER A 177 16.37 -0.59 2.53
CA SER A 177 17.68 -0.27 3.07
C SER A 177 18.78 -0.67 2.08
N THR A 178 19.21 0.25 1.29
CA THR A 178 20.61 0.44 0.92
C THR A 178 20.70 1.64 -0.02
N MET A 179 20.95 2.81 0.54
CA MET A 179 21.98 3.71 0.01
C MET A 179 22.35 4.67 1.14
N ASN A 180 23.45 4.31 1.77
CA ASN A 180 24.34 5.25 2.43
C ASN A 180 25.07 6.02 1.34
#